data_d1cdf711d9de6d24e9e125d34a17e90b
#
_entry.id   d1cdf711d9de6d24e9e125d34a17e90b
#
_cell.length_a   1.000
_cell.length_b   1.000
_cell.length_c   1.000
_cell.angle_alpha   90.00
_cell.angle_beta   90.00
_cell.angle_gamma   90.00
#
_symmetry.space_group_name_H-M   'P 1'
#
loop_
_entity.id
_entity.type
_entity.pdbx_description
1 polymer ?
#
loop_
_entity_poly.entity_id
_entity_poly.type
_entity_poly.pdbx_seq_one_letter_code
_entity_poly.pdbx_strand_id
1 'polypeptide(L)'
;MKFTANSRIIAKNAVWSGVEVGFGLIANLFTSIAIARIIGRDDLGKARLGSYQYIVWLTTITLSMGTFGLPATTRKYMAEYLNKGNPEVARATYLSTLKLQTYISLIAAAIGFAVIAWLGDPGYLTASVLLVAAIVPRLIASIPSQANNASEAVRRNAAPAVAGVAVTAIVTGVSLYFGWEFVGLSLAAFLGAALECALKLRTVEKWLGHVRRGVVAPELRKRMWTYSGQSIALVLLALIVWDRSDILILKAMNPDTRQITFFSFPFSLVERVLMIPTLFGGALGFTMMAQYGRGEARLKDMTVDGGRYALMISLPLLVGMACISRPLVVLMYSASYRMMIPTLTLIALLAIPKALVTAPTMLLQTTERQGFLIFWGCVCGVVDIGLDFLLVGRHGANGAAIANGTAQGLAALGIWIYAWRADRLDLKLLDCGRIVISGAIMAAGVIAITRMAPGYLGLVLAVLGGAALWLVSLRLTAALKREDVDRFLSIGNQLPAAARPHWRNLIAWLAPSVSAS
;
A
#
# COMPACT_ATOMS: atom_id res chain seq x y z
N MET A 1 -34.34 -7.52 -4.56
CA MET A 1 -34.22 -6.09 -4.92
C MET A 1 -33.21 -5.29 -4.07
N LYS A 2 -32.85 -5.66 -2.84
CA LYS A 2 -31.82 -4.96 -2.02
C LYS A 2 -30.37 -5.18 -2.50
N PHE A 3 -30.06 -6.23 -3.24
CA PHE A 3 -28.71 -6.54 -3.75
C PHE A 3 -28.22 -5.58 -4.85
N THR A 4 -29.10 -5.01 -5.65
CA THR A 4 -28.74 -4.10 -6.75
C THR A 4 -28.36 -2.69 -6.29
N ALA A 5 -28.87 -2.23 -5.14
CA ALA A 5 -28.51 -0.93 -4.57
C ALA A 5 -27.10 -0.95 -3.97
N ASN A 6 -26.72 -2.04 -3.25
CA ASN A 6 -25.39 -2.21 -2.66
C ASN A 6 -24.29 -2.33 -3.75
N SER A 7 -24.55 -3.02 -4.85
CA SER A 7 -23.54 -3.17 -5.93
C SER A 7 -23.18 -1.84 -6.61
N ARG A 8 -24.15 -0.92 -6.78
CA ARG A 8 -23.89 0.42 -7.34
C ARG A 8 -23.07 1.29 -6.38
N ILE A 9 -23.31 1.21 -5.09
CA ILE A 9 -22.56 1.96 -4.06
C ILE A 9 -21.11 1.44 -4.03
N ILE A 10 -20.92 0.11 -4.02
CA ILE A 10 -19.59 -0.53 -4.03
C ILE A 10 -18.82 -0.13 -5.29
N ALA A 11 -19.43 -0.22 -6.48
CA ALA A 11 -18.79 0.17 -7.74
C ALA A 11 -18.40 1.67 -7.74
N LYS A 12 -19.28 2.54 -7.27
CA LYS A 12 -19.02 3.98 -7.17
C LYS A 12 -17.87 4.28 -6.21
N ASN A 13 -17.85 3.63 -5.06
CA ASN A 13 -16.79 3.79 -4.08
C ASN A 13 -15.44 3.27 -4.61
N ALA A 14 -15.44 2.15 -5.35
CA ALA A 14 -14.25 1.61 -5.99
C ALA A 14 -13.66 2.58 -7.04
N VAL A 15 -14.51 3.22 -7.86
CA VAL A 15 -14.06 4.24 -8.82
C VAL A 15 -13.42 5.42 -8.11
N TRP A 16 -14.04 5.96 -7.06
CA TRP A 16 -13.48 7.10 -6.32
C TRP A 16 -12.19 6.76 -5.59
N SER A 17 -12.09 5.55 -5.00
CA SER A 17 -10.82 5.05 -4.45
C SER A 17 -9.76 4.92 -5.55
N GLY A 18 -10.15 4.43 -6.72
CA GLY A 18 -9.24 4.35 -7.88
C GLY A 18 -8.72 5.71 -8.34
N VAL A 19 -9.58 6.74 -8.36
CA VAL A 19 -9.19 8.13 -8.69
C VAL A 19 -8.22 8.68 -7.65
N GLU A 20 -8.53 8.54 -6.36
CA GLU A 20 -7.67 8.98 -5.25
C GLU A 20 -6.28 8.35 -5.34
N VAL A 21 -6.27 7.01 -5.45
CA VAL A 21 -5.04 6.22 -5.53
C VAL A 21 -4.26 6.53 -6.81
N GLY A 22 -4.92 6.52 -7.96
CA GLY A 22 -4.29 6.75 -9.26
C GLY A 22 -3.66 8.15 -9.35
N PHE A 23 -4.38 9.19 -8.92
CA PHE A 23 -3.83 10.54 -8.86
C PHE A 23 -2.62 10.62 -7.92
N GLY A 24 -2.72 10.01 -6.72
CA GLY A 24 -1.64 9.95 -5.77
C GLY A 24 -0.39 9.26 -6.32
N LEU A 25 -0.58 8.11 -7.00
CA LEU A 25 0.52 7.37 -7.63
C LEU A 25 1.24 8.20 -8.69
N ILE A 26 0.49 8.82 -9.59
CA ILE A 26 1.04 9.65 -10.69
C ILE A 26 1.77 10.87 -10.12
N ALA A 27 1.13 11.65 -9.26
CA ALA A 27 1.71 12.85 -8.67
C ALA A 27 2.99 12.53 -7.87
N ASN A 28 2.97 11.49 -7.03
CA ASN A 28 4.14 11.08 -6.27
C ASN A 28 5.27 10.53 -7.15
N LEU A 29 4.95 9.87 -8.28
CA LEU A 29 5.95 9.41 -9.23
C LEU A 29 6.68 10.59 -9.85
N PHE A 30 5.95 11.55 -10.41
CA PHE A 30 6.55 12.76 -11.00
C PHE A 30 7.35 13.56 -9.98
N THR A 31 6.84 13.73 -8.77
CA THR A 31 7.53 14.41 -7.68
C THR A 31 8.83 13.71 -7.31
N SER A 32 8.84 12.37 -7.19
CA SER A 32 10.06 11.61 -6.87
C SER A 32 11.12 11.70 -7.96
N ILE A 33 10.70 11.72 -9.24
CA ILE A 33 11.61 11.91 -10.38
C ILE A 33 12.22 13.32 -10.34
N ALA A 34 11.40 14.34 -10.11
CA ALA A 34 11.88 15.73 -10.04
C ALA A 34 12.89 15.92 -8.90
N ILE A 35 12.59 15.39 -7.70
CA ILE A 35 13.50 15.42 -6.55
C ILE A 35 14.82 14.72 -6.88
N ALA A 36 14.78 13.53 -7.44
CA ALA A 36 15.97 12.77 -7.77
C ALA A 36 16.83 13.47 -8.84
N ARG A 37 16.23 14.09 -9.85
CA ARG A 37 16.95 14.78 -10.92
C ARG A 37 17.52 16.13 -10.53
N ILE A 38 16.85 16.86 -9.63
CA ILE A 38 17.25 18.20 -9.24
C ILE A 38 18.18 18.16 -8.03
N ILE A 39 17.75 17.51 -6.93
CA ILE A 39 18.55 17.45 -5.69
C ILE A 39 19.59 16.32 -5.78
N GLY A 40 19.19 15.13 -6.24
CA GLY A 40 20.08 13.94 -6.32
C GLY A 40 20.94 13.88 -7.58
N ARG A 41 21.30 15.03 -8.18
CA ARG A 41 22.05 15.11 -9.43
C ARG A 41 23.44 14.51 -9.32
N ASP A 42 24.12 14.78 -8.22
CA ASP A 42 25.46 14.31 -7.91
C ASP A 42 25.49 13.37 -6.69
N ASP A 43 26.64 12.86 -6.32
CA ASP A 43 26.78 11.93 -5.22
C ASP A 43 26.54 12.59 -3.85
N LEU A 44 26.89 13.89 -3.71
CA LEU A 44 26.59 14.66 -2.51
C LEU A 44 25.07 14.86 -2.35
N GLY A 45 24.38 15.23 -3.44
CA GLY A 45 22.92 15.36 -3.44
C GLY A 45 22.20 14.05 -3.10
N LYS A 46 22.68 12.89 -3.60
CA LYS A 46 22.14 11.59 -3.22
C LYS A 46 22.35 11.27 -1.75
N ALA A 47 23.53 11.59 -1.20
CA ALA A 47 23.81 11.43 0.22
C ALA A 47 22.89 12.31 1.09
N ARG A 48 22.72 13.57 0.68
CA ARG A 48 21.78 14.50 1.33
C ARG A 48 20.33 14.01 1.26
N LEU A 49 19.90 13.45 0.12
CA LEU A 49 18.60 12.79 -0.01
C LEU A 49 18.46 11.60 0.93
N GLY A 50 19.52 10.80 1.11
CA GLY A 50 19.53 9.67 2.05
C GLY A 50 19.29 10.13 3.48
N SER A 51 20.00 11.16 3.95
CA SER A 51 19.78 11.75 5.27
C SER A 51 18.34 12.28 5.43
N TYR A 52 17.82 12.97 4.42
CA TYR A 52 16.43 13.45 4.43
C TYR A 52 15.41 12.30 4.44
N GLN A 53 15.63 11.24 3.64
CA GLN A 53 14.77 10.05 3.63
C GLN A 53 14.75 9.33 4.99
N TYR A 54 15.86 9.33 5.70
CA TYR A 54 15.91 8.82 7.07
C TYR A 54 14.99 9.61 8.01
N ILE A 55 15.01 10.94 7.95
CA ILE A 55 14.14 11.81 8.74
C ILE A 55 12.66 11.60 8.35
N VAL A 56 12.35 11.47 7.06
CA VAL A 56 11.00 11.16 6.57
C VAL A 56 10.53 9.81 7.12
N TRP A 57 11.41 8.82 7.18
CA TRP A 57 11.10 7.51 7.74
C TRP A 57 10.84 7.57 9.26
N LEU A 58 11.66 8.28 10.04
CA LEU A 58 11.39 8.54 11.46
C LEU A 58 10.04 9.21 11.69
N THR A 59 9.70 10.17 10.82
CA THR A 59 8.39 10.84 10.83
C THR A 59 7.25 9.85 10.53
N THR A 60 7.45 8.91 9.62
CA THR A 60 6.47 7.88 9.26
C THR A 60 6.22 6.90 10.42
N ILE A 61 7.27 6.48 11.13
CA ILE A 61 7.13 5.66 12.35
C ILE A 61 6.33 6.42 13.41
N THR A 62 6.71 7.68 13.67
CA THR A 62 6.01 8.52 14.64
C THR A 62 4.54 8.69 14.28
N LEU A 63 4.23 8.87 12.99
CA LEU A 63 2.86 8.94 12.48
C LEU A 63 2.09 7.64 12.73
N SER A 64 2.69 6.50 12.40
CA SER A 64 2.05 5.18 12.57
C SER A 64 1.75 4.87 14.04
N MET A 65 2.72 5.11 14.93
CA MET A 65 2.54 4.97 16.38
C MET A 65 1.51 5.96 16.93
N GLY A 66 1.52 7.20 16.44
CA GLY A 66 0.59 8.28 16.83
C GLY A 66 -0.86 8.03 16.44
N THR A 67 -1.17 7.06 15.57
CA THR A 67 -2.57 6.66 15.31
C THR A 67 -3.23 6.06 16.53
N PHE A 68 -2.46 5.39 17.39
CA PHE A 68 -2.92 4.71 18.60
C PHE A 68 -4.14 3.79 18.38
N GLY A 69 -4.32 3.26 17.15
CA GLY A 69 -5.46 2.44 16.76
C GLY A 69 -6.82 3.15 16.70
N LEU A 70 -6.86 4.47 16.95
CA LEU A 70 -8.11 5.26 16.97
C LEU A 70 -8.83 5.32 15.62
N PRO A 71 -8.15 5.39 14.47
CA PRO A 71 -8.82 5.35 13.17
C PRO A 71 -9.66 4.07 12.99
N ALA A 72 -9.09 2.90 13.28
CA ALA A 72 -9.81 1.62 13.19
C ALA A 72 -10.99 1.56 14.17
N THR A 73 -10.79 2.05 15.39
CA THR A 73 -11.82 2.17 16.42
C THR A 73 -12.96 3.08 15.97
N THR A 74 -12.65 4.25 15.40
CA THR A 74 -13.64 5.18 14.87
C THR A 74 -14.48 4.52 13.79
N ARG A 75 -13.85 3.87 12.81
CA ARG A 75 -14.55 3.19 11.72
C ARG A 75 -15.50 2.12 12.23
N LYS A 76 -15.01 1.23 13.10
CA LYS A 76 -15.79 0.09 13.61
C LYS A 76 -17.04 0.55 14.38
N TYR A 77 -16.84 1.39 15.38
CA TYR A 77 -17.95 1.76 16.27
C TYR A 77 -18.89 2.79 15.64
N MET A 78 -18.41 3.70 14.80
CA MET A 78 -19.30 4.56 14.04
C MET A 78 -20.18 3.75 13.08
N ALA A 79 -19.62 2.79 12.34
CA ALA A 79 -20.40 1.92 11.45
C ALA A 79 -21.42 1.10 12.24
N GLU A 80 -21.05 0.55 13.41
CA GLU A 80 -21.96 -0.20 14.29
C GLU A 80 -23.18 0.66 14.68
N TYR A 81 -22.97 1.89 15.15
CA TYR A 81 -24.06 2.73 15.63
C TYR A 81 -24.87 3.40 14.52
N LEU A 82 -24.25 3.72 13.38
CA LEU A 82 -24.98 4.16 12.19
C LEU A 82 -25.93 3.07 11.68
N ASN A 83 -25.47 1.82 11.64
CA ASN A 83 -26.29 0.68 11.21
C ASN A 83 -27.41 0.32 12.22
N LYS A 84 -27.21 0.63 13.50
CA LYS A 84 -28.26 0.52 14.56
C LYS A 84 -29.27 1.67 14.54
N GLY A 85 -29.14 2.63 13.62
CA GLY A 85 -30.02 3.79 13.57
C GLY A 85 -29.78 4.80 14.71
N ASN A 86 -28.58 4.82 15.30
CA ASN A 86 -28.23 5.66 16.44
C ASN A 86 -27.13 6.69 16.10
N PRO A 87 -27.40 7.66 15.21
CA PRO A 87 -26.41 8.60 14.71
C PRO A 87 -25.86 9.54 15.80
N GLU A 88 -26.61 9.74 16.91
CA GLU A 88 -26.16 10.56 18.04
C GLU A 88 -24.95 9.92 18.75
N VAL A 89 -24.99 8.60 19.00
CA VAL A 89 -23.86 7.86 19.59
C VAL A 89 -22.70 7.78 18.60
N ALA A 90 -22.97 7.63 17.29
CA ALA A 90 -21.95 7.68 16.27
C ALA A 90 -21.23 9.05 16.26
N ARG A 91 -21.97 10.17 16.37
CA ARG A 91 -21.39 11.51 16.53
C ARG A 91 -20.56 11.64 17.80
N ALA A 92 -21.07 11.14 18.93
CA ALA A 92 -20.34 11.17 20.20
C ALA A 92 -19.02 10.38 20.12
N THR A 93 -19.05 9.20 19.46
CA THR A 93 -17.86 8.38 19.18
C THR A 93 -16.85 9.15 18.33
N TYR A 94 -17.29 9.77 17.22
CA TYR A 94 -16.44 10.60 16.36
C TYR A 94 -15.77 11.74 17.12
N LEU A 95 -16.54 12.54 17.86
CA LEU A 95 -16.01 13.67 18.60
C LEU A 95 -15.05 13.26 19.72
N SER A 96 -15.34 12.13 20.39
CA SER A 96 -14.47 11.57 21.43
C SER A 96 -13.13 11.11 20.86
N THR A 97 -13.15 10.37 19.75
CA THR A 97 -11.92 9.90 19.11
C THR A 97 -11.14 11.04 18.44
N LEU A 98 -11.82 12.03 17.85
CA LEU A 98 -11.18 13.21 17.27
C LEU A 98 -10.46 14.04 18.35
N LYS A 99 -11.12 14.31 19.48
CA LYS A 99 -10.53 15.02 20.61
C LYS A 99 -9.28 14.30 21.14
N LEU A 100 -9.39 12.98 21.34
CA LEU A 100 -8.28 12.17 21.82
C LEU A 100 -7.13 12.13 20.81
N GLN A 101 -7.44 11.95 19.51
CA GLN A 101 -6.43 11.95 18.44
C GLN A 101 -5.70 13.30 18.36
N THR A 102 -6.41 14.41 18.59
CA THR A 102 -5.77 15.73 18.60
C THR A 102 -4.73 15.83 19.73
N TYR A 103 -5.05 15.38 20.94
CA TYR A 103 -4.06 15.36 22.04
C TYR A 103 -2.89 14.41 21.73
N ILE A 104 -3.19 13.19 21.26
CA ILE A 104 -2.14 12.23 20.90
C ILE A 104 -1.26 12.76 19.77
N SER A 105 -1.83 13.49 18.79
CA SER A 105 -1.05 14.05 17.69
C SER A 105 -0.04 15.10 18.14
N LEU A 106 -0.38 15.92 19.14
CA LEU A 106 0.54 16.89 19.73
C LEU A 106 1.66 16.21 20.52
N ILE A 107 1.31 15.19 21.30
CA ILE A 107 2.29 14.38 22.04
C ILE A 107 3.21 13.63 21.07
N ALA A 108 2.65 13.00 20.03
CA ALA A 108 3.42 12.30 19.00
C ALA A 108 4.36 13.26 18.25
N ALA A 109 3.90 14.48 17.94
CA ALA A 109 4.75 15.48 17.32
C ALA A 109 5.91 15.90 18.26
N ALA A 110 5.65 16.11 19.56
CA ALA A 110 6.68 16.44 20.53
C ALA A 110 7.72 15.31 20.68
N ILE A 111 7.26 14.05 20.79
CA ILE A 111 8.14 12.87 20.84
C ILE A 111 8.92 12.74 19.52
N GLY A 112 8.24 12.87 18.37
CA GLY A 112 8.86 12.80 17.06
C GLY A 112 9.93 13.86 16.87
N PHE A 113 9.69 15.08 17.35
CA PHE A 113 10.69 16.14 17.33
C PHE A 113 11.91 15.76 18.19
N ALA A 114 11.70 15.29 19.42
CA ALA A 114 12.78 14.87 20.31
C ALA A 114 13.61 13.72 19.69
N VAL A 115 12.95 12.71 19.11
CA VAL A 115 13.61 11.57 18.44
C VAL A 115 14.43 12.05 17.23
N ILE A 116 13.85 12.91 16.39
CA ILE A 116 14.55 13.43 15.20
C ILE A 116 15.69 14.39 15.60
N ALA A 117 15.52 15.18 16.65
CA ALA A 117 16.59 16.03 17.17
C ALA A 117 17.75 15.21 17.74
N TRP A 118 17.48 14.03 18.29
CA TRP A 118 18.51 13.14 18.84
C TRP A 118 19.16 12.23 17.79
N LEU A 119 18.37 11.64 16.88
CA LEU A 119 18.85 10.65 15.88
C LEU A 119 19.08 11.27 14.49
N GLY A 120 18.51 12.43 14.22
CA GLY A 120 18.59 13.09 12.93
C GLY A 120 19.89 13.87 12.74
N ASP A 121 20.09 14.31 11.51
CA ASP A 121 21.23 15.17 11.15
C ASP A 121 20.87 16.65 11.46
N PRO A 122 21.66 17.36 12.26
CA PRO A 122 21.41 18.78 12.63
C PRO A 122 21.26 19.71 11.42
N GLY A 123 21.89 19.38 10.28
CA GLY A 123 21.79 20.17 9.04
C GLY A 123 20.37 20.24 8.46
N TYR A 124 19.44 19.39 8.92
CA TYR A 124 18.06 19.33 8.45
C TYR A 124 17.03 19.79 9.47
N LEU A 125 17.45 20.50 10.52
CA LEU A 125 16.55 20.85 11.64
C LEU A 125 15.28 21.58 11.17
N THR A 126 15.39 22.59 10.31
CA THR A 126 14.23 23.34 9.80
C THR A 126 13.29 22.45 8.99
N ALA A 127 13.82 21.59 8.13
CA ALA A 127 13.02 20.61 7.38
C ALA A 127 12.34 19.61 8.32
N SER A 128 13.04 19.19 9.37
CA SER A 128 12.51 18.28 10.40
C SER A 128 11.36 18.87 11.18
N VAL A 129 11.45 20.14 11.59
CA VAL A 129 10.35 20.85 12.27
C VAL A 129 9.09 20.85 11.42
N LEU A 130 9.20 21.16 10.13
CA LEU A 130 8.06 21.18 9.20
C LEU A 130 7.47 19.77 8.97
N LEU A 131 8.33 18.73 8.87
CA LEU A 131 7.87 17.34 8.75
C LEU A 131 7.14 16.89 10.01
N VAL A 132 7.66 17.22 11.18
CA VAL A 132 7.00 16.90 12.46
C VAL A 132 5.70 17.68 12.60
N ALA A 133 5.68 18.96 12.22
CA ALA A 133 4.43 19.73 12.19
C ALA A 133 3.36 19.10 11.28
N ALA A 134 3.77 18.43 10.17
CA ALA A 134 2.86 17.72 9.28
C ALA A 134 2.23 16.46 9.91
N ILE A 135 2.82 15.90 10.99
CA ILE A 135 2.25 14.76 11.73
C ILE A 135 0.89 15.12 12.30
N VAL A 136 0.76 16.33 12.86
CA VAL A 136 -0.47 16.76 13.53
C VAL A 136 -1.68 16.74 12.58
N PRO A 137 -1.70 17.45 11.45
CA PRO A 137 -2.84 17.43 10.54
C PRO A 137 -3.06 16.05 9.91
N ARG A 138 -2.01 15.25 9.65
CA ARG A 138 -2.16 13.88 9.13
C ARG A 138 -2.88 12.95 10.11
N LEU A 139 -2.49 12.98 11.39
CA LEU A 139 -3.13 12.18 12.43
C LEU A 139 -4.57 12.61 12.66
N ILE A 140 -4.84 13.93 12.72
CA ILE A 140 -6.20 14.45 12.86
C ILE A 140 -7.05 14.04 11.66
N ALA A 141 -6.55 14.15 10.41
CA ALA A 141 -7.25 13.80 9.18
C ALA A 141 -7.64 12.31 9.11
N SER A 142 -6.95 11.45 9.83
CA SER A 142 -7.25 10.01 9.87
C SER A 142 -8.65 9.73 10.45
N ILE A 143 -9.09 10.49 11.44
CA ILE A 143 -10.38 10.30 12.11
C ILE A 143 -11.58 10.64 11.20
N PRO A 144 -11.68 11.85 10.59
CA PRO A 144 -12.75 12.15 9.64
C PRO A 144 -12.70 11.25 8.40
N SER A 145 -11.51 10.80 7.97
CA SER A 145 -11.38 9.81 6.90
C SER A 145 -12.13 8.51 7.23
N GLN A 146 -11.94 7.98 8.44
CA GLN A 146 -12.60 6.75 8.86
C GLN A 146 -14.09 6.95 9.21
N ALA A 147 -14.48 8.14 9.63
CA ALA A 147 -15.88 8.49 9.79
C ALA A 147 -16.63 8.47 8.44
N ASN A 148 -16.03 9.03 7.39
CA ASN A 148 -16.57 8.96 6.03
C ASN A 148 -16.65 7.51 5.52
N ASN A 149 -15.63 6.68 5.80
CA ASN A 149 -15.63 5.26 5.44
C ASN A 149 -16.73 4.48 6.20
N ALA A 150 -16.97 4.79 7.48
CA ALA A 150 -18.04 4.20 8.28
C ALA A 150 -19.44 4.51 7.71
N SER A 151 -19.59 5.65 7.03
CA SER A 151 -20.85 6.04 6.33
C SER A 151 -20.93 5.52 4.88
N GLU A 152 -20.02 4.62 4.47
CA GLU A 152 -19.90 4.09 3.10
C GLU A 152 -19.74 5.16 1.99
N ALA A 153 -19.32 6.37 2.36
CA ALA A 153 -19.19 7.51 1.45
C ALA A 153 -17.73 7.84 1.12
N VAL A 154 -17.00 6.89 0.52
CA VAL A 154 -15.58 7.00 0.15
C VAL A 154 -15.29 8.24 -0.71
N ARG A 155 -16.22 8.66 -1.58
CA ARG A 155 -16.11 9.89 -2.36
C ARG A 155 -15.77 11.12 -1.51
N ARG A 156 -16.25 11.19 -0.25
CA ARG A 156 -16.00 12.31 0.65
C ARG A 156 -14.53 12.42 1.07
N ASN A 157 -13.77 11.34 0.94
CA ASN A 157 -12.33 11.32 1.19
C ASN A 157 -11.50 11.65 -0.06
N ALA A 158 -11.95 11.20 -1.23
CA ALA A 158 -11.19 11.28 -2.47
C ALA A 158 -10.86 12.72 -2.89
N ALA A 159 -11.85 13.62 -2.90
CA ALA A 159 -11.60 15.00 -3.30
C ALA A 159 -10.64 15.76 -2.35
N PRO A 160 -10.76 15.68 -1.00
CA PRO A 160 -9.77 16.22 -0.09
C PRO A 160 -8.37 15.64 -0.26
N ALA A 161 -8.25 14.31 -0.46
CA ALA A 161 -6.96 13.66 -0.66
C ALA A 161 -6.29 14.13 -1.96
N VAL A 162 -7.03 14.17 -3.07
CA VAL A 162 -6.54 14.71 -4.35
C VAL A 162 -6.08 16.16 -4.21
N ALA A 163 -6.85 17.01 -3.50
CA ALA A 163 -6.47 18.39 -3.26
C ALA A 163 -5.17 18.51 -2.42
N GLY A 164 -5.03 17.69 -1.36
CA GLY A 164 -3.82 17.64 -0.55
C GLY A 164 -2.59 17.23 -1.34
N VAL A 165 -2.72 16.16 -2.15
CA VAL A 165 -1.64 15.68 -3.03
C VAL A 165 -1.29 16.72 -4.10
N ALA A 166 -2.28 17.39 -4.69
CA ALA A 166 -2.06 18.44 -5.70
C ALA A 166 -1.26 19.60 -5.10
N VAL A 167 -1.63 20.09 -3.90
CA VAL A 167 -0.88 21.14 -3.20
C VAL A 167 0.53 20.67 -2.89
N THR A 168 0.71 19.46 -2.39
CA THR A 168 2.05 18.89 -2.16
C THR A 168 2.88 18.90 -3.43
N ALA A 169 2.34 18.44 -4.56
CA ALA A 169 3.06 18.39 -5.84
C ALA A 169 3.41 19.78 -6.36
N ILE A 170 2.46 20.73 -6.32
CA ILE A 170 2.66 22.12 -6.77
C ILE A 170 3.72 22.81 -5.91
N VAL A 171 3.58 22.76 -4.59
CA VAL A 171 4.54 23.41 -3.67
C VAL A 171 5.92 22.76 -3.78
N THR A 172 6.00 21.42 -3.98
CA THR A 172 7.28 20.76 -4.28
C THR A 172 7.91 21.29 -5.56
N GLY A 173 7.14 21.41 -6.65
CA GLY A 173 7.63 21.95 -7.93
C GLY A 173 8.15 23.37 -7.78
N VAL A 174 7.39 24.25 -7.11
CA VAL A 174 7.78 25.63 -6.82
C VAL A 174 9.04 25.67 -5.96
N SER A 175 9.10 24.85 -4.91
CA SER A 175 10.26 24.80 -4.01
C SER A 175 11.54 24.33 -4.70
N LEU A 176 11.42 23.35 -5.60
CA LEU A 176 12.55 22.89 -6.41
C LEU A 176 13.02 23.97 -7.39
N TYR A 177 12.09 24.73 -7.99
CA TYR A 177 12.41 25.85 -8.88
C TYR A 177 13.17 26.98 -8.17
N PHE A 178 12.76 27.34 -6.93
CA PHE A 178 13.41 28.37 -6.12
C PHE A 178 14.62 27.88 -5.31
N GLY A 179 14.98 26.60 -5.40
CA GLY A 179 16.12 26.04 -4.67
C GLY A 179 15.90 25.87 -3.16
N TRP A 180 14.65 25.82 -2.68
CA TRP A 180 14.34 25.63 -1.24
C TRP A 180 14.59 24.19 -0.76
N GLU A 181 15.03 23.31 -1.64
CA GLU A 181 15.45 21.93 -1.36
C GLU A 181 14.55 21.22 -0.33
N PHE A 182 15.15 20.69 0.75
CA PHE A 182 14.45 19.87 1.75
C PHE A 182 13.46 20.66 2.62
N VAL A 183 13.72 21.95 2.85
CA VAL A 183 12.77 22.81 3.57
C VAL A 183 11.49 22.99 2.76
N GLY A 184 11.63 23.18 1.45
CA GLY A 184 10.50 23.28 0.55
C GLY A 184 9.71 21.97 0.43
N LEU A 185 10.39 20.81 0.38
CA LEU A 185 9.72 19.50 0.39
C LEU A 185 8.92 19.27 1.67
N SER A 186 9.48 19.66 2.81
CA SER A 186 8.83 19.53 4.11
C SER A 186 7.64 20.48 4.25
N LEU A 187 7.78 21.72 3.74
CA LEU A 187 6.69 22.69 3.68
C LEU A 187 5.54 22.19 2.79
N ALA A 188 5.86 21.61 1.64
CA ALA A 188 4.88 20.99 0.76
C ALA A 188 4.08 19.87 1.46
N ALA A 189 4.78 19.01 2.20
CA ALA A 189 4.16 17.93 2.97
C ALA A 189 3.24 18.48 4.08
N PHE A 190 3.64 19.56 4.76
CA PHE A 190 2.83 20.22 5.78
C PHE A 190 1.57 20.88 5.19
N LEU A 191 1.72 21.70 4.15
CA LEU A 191 0.60 22.41 3.54
C LEU A 191 -0.42 21.46 2.90
N GLY A 192 0.04 20.42 2.21
CA GLY A 192 -0.82 19.38 1.67
C GLY A 192 -1.61 18.65 2.75
N ALA A 193 -0.95 18.26 3.83
CA ALA A 193 -1.59 17.59 4.96
C ALA A 193 -2.59 18.52 5.69
N ALA A 194 -2.25 19.77 5.87
CA ALA A 194 -3.12 20.78 6.52
C ALA A 194 -4.39 21.03 5.70
N LEU A 195 -4.26 21.18 4.37
CA LEU A 195 -5.41 21.35 3.48
C LEU A 195 -6.30 20.09 3.48
N GLU A 196 -5.72 18.90 3.34
CA GLU A 196 -6.45 17.64 3.36
C GLU A 196 -7.23 17.49 4.68
N CYS A 197 -6.58 17.78 5.81
CA CYS A 197 -7.19 17.75 7.12
C CYS A 197 -8.40 18.69 7.22
N ALA A 198 -8.21 19.96 6.86
CA ALA A 198 -9.26 20.96 6.89
C ALA A 198 -10.47 20.59 6.03
N LEU A 199 -10.22 20.07 4.83
CA LEU A 199 -11.28 19.62 3.93
C LEU A 199 -12.01 18.39 4.46
N LYS A 200 -11.29 17.39 5.01
CA LYS A 200 -11.90 16.18 5.59
C LYS A 200 -12.75 16.50 6.82
N LEU A 201 -12.30 17.40 7.70
CA LEU A 201 -13.10 17.88 8.83
C LEU A 201 -14.41 18.53 8.35
N ARG A 202 -14.32 19.42 7.35
CA ARG A 202 -15.50 20.05 6.73
C ARG A 202 -16.47 19.04 6.11
N THR A 203 -15.97 17.95 5.50
CA THR A 203 -16.86 16.93 4.92
C THR A 203 -17.68 16.22 5.99
N VAL A 204 -17.09 15.88 7.14
CA VAL A 204 -17.82 15.22 8.23
C VAL A 204 -18.80 16.20 8.89
N GLU A 205 -18.40 17.46 9.12
CA GLU A 205 -19.27 18.47 9.69
C GLU A 205 -20.53 18.68 8.84
N LYS A 206 -20.43 18.66 7.52
CA LYS A 206 -21.58 18.79 6.61
C LYS A 206 -22.66 17.71 6.77
N TRP A 207 -22.30 16.46 7.06
CA TRP A 207 -23.28 15.37 7.14
C TRP A 207 -23.60 14.91 8.56
N LEU A 208 -22.71 15.17 9.52
CA LEU A 208 -22.85 14.74 10.91
C LEU A 208 -23.08 15.93 11.88
N GLY A 209 -22.72 17.14 11.48
CA GLY A 209 -22.75 18.33 12.35
C GLY A 209 -24.13 18.73 12.84
N HIS A 210 -25.19 18.42 12.09
CA HIS A 210 -26.59 18.70 12.48
C HIS A 210 -27.19 17.64 13.42
N VAL A 211 -26.56 16.48 13.57
CA VAL A 211 -27.04 15.43 14.49
C VAL A 211 -26.73 15.84 15.92
N ARG A 212 -27.67 15.60 16.87
CA ARG A 212 -27.40 15.85 18.29
C ARG A 212 -26.26 15.00 18.81
N ARG A 213 -25.46 15.55 19.73
CA ARG A 213 -24.38 14.82 20.37
C ARG A 213 -24.95 13.88 21.44
N GLY A 214 -24.83 12.58 21.24
CA GLY A 214 -25.13 11.55 22.24
C GLY A 214 -24.01 11.43 23.29
N VAL A 215 -24.13 10.43 24.14
CA VAL A 215 -23.17 10.09 25.18
C VAL A 215 -22.50 8.75 24.84
N VAL A 216 -21.20 8.66 25.02
CA VAL A 216 -20.46 7.39 24.93
C VAL A 216 -20.58 6.69 26.29
N ALA A 217 -21.39 5.63 26.37
CA ALA A 217 -21.56 4.83 27.59
C ALA A 217 -20.21 4.26 28.07
N PRO A 218 -20.01 4.05 29.39
CA PRO A 218 -18.76 3.51 29.95
C PRO A 218 -18.36 2.16 29.34
N GLU A 219 -19.34 1.28 29.08
CA GLU A 219 -19.13 -0.04 28.46
C GLU A 219 -18.60 0.10 27.04
N LEU A 220 -19.17 1.03 26.26
CA LEU A 220 -18.70 1.33 24.91
C LEU A 220 -17.27 1.90 24.96
N ARG A 221 -16.99 2.80 25.89
CA ARG A 221 -15.65 3.37 26.07
C ARG A 221 -14.62 2.29 26.37
N LYS A 222 -14.93 1.33 27.27
CA LYS A 222 -14.06 0.19 27.58
C LYS A 222 -13.79 -0.67 26.32
N ARG A 223 -14.84 -0.99 25.55
CA ARG A 223 -14.71 -1.74 24.28
C ARG A 223 -13.83 -1.00 23.28
N MET A 224 -13.98 0.32 23.14
CA MET A 224 -13.17 1.16 22.25
C MET A 224 -11.69 1.13 22.65
N TRP A 225 -11.36 1.24 23.94
CA TRP A 225 -9.98 1.19 24.41
C TRP A 225 -9.32 -0.18 24.17
N THR A 226 -10.03 -1.25 24.50
CA THR A 226 -9.51 -2.62 24.25
C THR A 226 -9.23 -2.84 22.77
N TYR A 227 -10.14 -2.44 21.88
CA TYR A 227 -9.97 -2.57 20.44
C TYR A 227 -8.85 -1.68 19.89
N SER A 228 -8.70 -0.47 20.44
CA SER A 228 -7.62 0.45 20.09
C SER A 228 -6.25 -0.15 20.42
N GLY A 229 -6.10 -0.71 21.63
CA GLY A 229 -4.87 -1.38 22.06
C GLY A 229 -4.49 -2.60 21.20
N GLN A 230 -5.47 -3.41 20.81
CA GLN A 230 -5.24 -4.52 19.87
C GLN A 230 -4.81 -4.01 18.48
N SER A 231 -5.42 -2.92 18.01
CA SER A 231 -5.12 -2.35 16.70
C SER A 231 -3.71 -1.77 16.65
N ILE A 232 -3.22 -1.11 17.70
CA ILE A 232 -1.85 -0.58 17.72
C ILE A 232 -0.80 -1.70 17.75
N ALA A 233 -1.05 -2.80 18.46
CA ALA A 233 -0.14 -3.94 18.47
C ALA A 233 0.08 -4.51 17.04
N LEU A 234 -1.00 -4.63 16.26
CA LEU A 234 -0.90 -5.06 14.85
C LEU A 234 -0.15 -4.05 13.98
N VAL A 235 -0.32 -2.75 14.22
CA VAL A 235 0.44 -1.71 13.49
C VAL A 235 1.92 -1.79 13.80
N LEU A 236 2.31 -2.00 15.06
CA LEU A 236 3.72 -2.13 15.45
C LEU A 236 4.39 -3.35 14.79
N LEU A 237 3.71 -4.49 14.76
CA LEU A 237 4.21 -5.67 14.04
C LEU A 237 4.36 -5.42 12.54
N ALA A 238 3.40 -4.71 11.95
CA ALA A 238 3.45 -4.37 10.54
C ALA A 238 4.64 -3.46 10.21
N LEU A 239 5.00 -2.53 11.09
CA LEU A 239 6.17 -1.65 10.90
C LEU A 239 7.49 -2.43 10.86
N ILE A 240 7.61 -3.52 11.62
CA ILE A 240 8.84 -4.30 11.67
C ILE A 240 8.97 -5.21 10.44
N VAL A 241 7.93 -5.97 10.10
CA VAL A 241 8.00 -7.03 9.07
C VAL A 241 7.70 -6.53 7.66
N TRP A 242 6.78 -5.53 7.54
CA TRP A 242 6.21 -5.14 6.24
C TRP A 242 6.61 -3.75 5.76
N ASP A 243 7.28 -2.97 6.60
CA ASP A 243 7.75 -1.62 6.26
C ASP A 243 9.29 -1.60 6.18
N ARG A 244 9.87 -0.42 6.11
CA ARG A 244 11.30 -0.14 5.88
C ARG A 244 12.08 -0.01 7.20
N SER A 245 11.97 -0.97 8.12
CA SER A 245 12.77 -1.01 9.36
C SER A 245 14.28 -1.03 9.09
N ASP A 246 14.67 -1.63 7.98
CA ASP A 246 16.05 -1.69 7.47
C ASP A 246 16.75 -0.32 7.36
N ILE A 247 16.01 0.77 7.18
CA ILE A 247 16.58 2.13 7.09
C ILE A 247 17.34 2.52 8.38
N LEU A 248 16.87 2.08 9.54
CA LEU A 248 17.56 2.32 10.81
C LEU A 248 18.94 1.63 10.82
N ILE A 249 18.96 0.37 10.40
CA ILE A 249 20.18 -0.44 10.37
C ILE A 249 21.13 0.05 9.26
N LEU A 250 20.59 0.43 8.11
CA LEU A 250 21.36 1.09 7.05
C LEU A 250 22.06 2.35 7.56
N LYS A 251 21.36 3.20 8.31
CA LYS A 251 21.96 4.43 8.89
C LYS A 251 23.00 4.12 9.93
N ALA A 252 22.79 3.08 10.77
CA ALA A 252 23.68 2.73 11.85
C ALA A 252 24.96 2.02 11.39
N MET A 253 24.84 1.14 10.36
CA MET A 253 25.94 0.27 9.95
C MET A 253 26.66 0.74 8.68
N ASN A 254 26.08 1.67 7.92
CA ASN A 254 26.70 2.13 6.68
C ASN A 254 26.91 3.65 6.72
N PRO A 255 28.18 4.14 6.64
CA PRO A 255 28.47 5.57 6.65
C PRO A 255 28.02 6.28 5.37
N ASP A 256 27.84 5.53 4.26
CA ASP A 256 27.38 6.08 2.99
C ASP A 256 25.84 6.22 2.97
N THR A 257 25.35 7.41 3.29
CA THR A 257 23.92 7.71 3.31
C THR A 257 23.24 7.61 1.94
N ARG A 258 24.00 7.54 0.82
CA ARG A 258 23.44 7.25 -0.51
C ARG A 258 22.74 5.88 -0.55
N GLN A 259 23.19 4.92 0.29
CA GLN A 259 22.57 3.60 0.39
C GLN A 259 21.11 3.69 0.83
N ILE A 260 20.76 4.64 1.70
CA ILE A 260 19.37 4.89 2.11
C ILE A 260 18.56 5.38 0.91
N THR A 261 19.10 6.25 0.06
CA THR A 261 18.45 6.69 -1.17
C THR A 261 18.26 5.52 -2.13
N PHE A 262 19.30 4.68 -2.32
CA PHE A 262 19.27 3.53 -3.21
C PHE A 262 18.33 2.40 -2.74
N PHE A 263 17.99 2.37 -1.46
CA PHE A 263 16.96 1.48 -0.91
C PHE A 263 15.56 2.11 -0.96
N SER A 264 15.42 3.37 -0.50
CA SER A 264 14.10 4.01 -0.31
C SER A 264 13.35 4.29 -1.61
N PHE A 265 14.03 4.69 -2.69
CA PHE A 265 13.37 4.93 -3.97
C PHE A 265 12.85 3.65 -4.62
N PRO A 266 13.63 2.56 -4.78
CA PRO A 266 13.14 1.28 -5.23
C PRO A 266 11.97 0.74 -4.40
N PHE A 267 12.11 0.78 -3.08
CA PHE A 267 11.07 0.32 -2.18
C PHE A 267 9.76 1.09 -2.40
N SER A 268 9.84 2.42 -2.48
CA SER A 268 8.67 3.26 -2.74
C SER A 268 8.03 3.01 -4.11
N LEU A 269 8.81 2.68 -5.15
CA LEU A 269 8.28 2.31 -6.47
C LEU A 269 7.53 0.99 -6.41
N VAL A 270 8.11 -0.02 -5.78
CA VAL A 270 7.51 -1.35 -5.66
C VAL A 270 6.24 -1.30 -4.80
N GLU A 271 6.25 -0.57 -3.68
CA GLU A 271 5.06 -0.37 -2.83
C GLU A 271 3.88 0.24 -3.60
N ARG A 272 4.14 1.20 -4.48
CA ARG A 272 3.11 1.80 -5.33
C ARG A 272 2.48 0.76 -6.27
N VAL A 273 3.28 -0.12 -6.84
CA VAL A 273 2.80 -1.20 -7.71
C VAL A 273 2.03 -2.25 -6.91
N LEU A 274 2.52 -2.60 -5.72
CA LEU A 274 1.84 -3.51 -4.79
C LEU A 274 0.49 -3.00 -4.30
N MET A 275 0.22 -1.71 -4.39
CA MET A 275 -1.08 -1.15 -4.04
C MET A 275 -2.22 -1.77 -4.85
N ILE A 276 -1.98 -2.16 -6.11
CA ILE A 276 -2.99 -2.78 -6.98
C ILE A 276 -3.44 -4.15 -6.42
N PRO A 277 -2.57 -5.15 -6.20
CA PRO A 277 -2.99 -6.41 -5.60
C PRO A 277 -3.49 -6.27 -4.15
N THR A 278 -3.00 -5.28 -3.40
CA THR A 278 -3.48 -5.01 -2.03
C THR A 278 -4.92 -4.51 -2.00
N LEU A 279 -5.33 -3.64 -2.93
CA LEU A 279 -6.73 -3.22 -3.07
C LEU A 279 -7.64 -4.40 -3.40
N PHE A 280 -7.20 -5.28 -4.31
CA PHE A 280 -7.92 -6.52 -4.61
C PHE A 280 -8.06 -7.41 -3.38
N GLY A 281 -6.98 -7.64 -2.64
CA GLY A 281 -6.97 -8.43 -1.41
C GLY A 281 -7.87 -7.85 -0.31
N GLY A 282 -7.91 -6.52 -0.17
CA GLY A 282 -8.82 -5.82 0.75
C GLY A 282 -10.29 -6.06 0.41
N ALA A 283 -10.66 -5.95 -0.87
CA ALA A 283 -12.02 -6.24 -1.34
C ALA A 283 -12.43 -7.71 -1.08
N LEU A 284 -11.50 -8.65 -1.32
CA LEU A 284 -11.67 -10.06 -1.02
C LEU A 284 -11.93 -10.28 0.48
N GLY A 285 -11.14 -9.65 1.36
CA GLY A 285 -11.29 -9.75 2.82
C GLY A 285 -12.66 -9.30 3.32
N PHE A 286 -13.19 -8.19 2.80
CA PHE A 286 -14.55 -7.76 3.15
C PHE A 286 -15.61 -8.80 2.73
N THR A 287 -15.45 -9.40 1.56
CA THR A 287 -16.37 -10.43 1.06
C THR A 287 -16.30 -11.69 1.93
N MET A 288 -15.09 -12.10 2.34
CA MET A 288 -14.88 -13.25 3.23
C MET A 288 -15.54 -13.03 4.60
N MET A 289 -15.34 -11.86 5.22
CA MET A 289 -15.97 -11.52 6.49
C MET A 289 -17.51 -11.50 6.40
N ALA A 290 -18.06 -10.98 5.30
CA ALA A 290 -19.52 -10.94 5.08
C ALA A 290 -20.12 -12.33 4.84
N GLN A 291 -19.33 -13.31 4.44
CA GLN A 291 -19.76 -14.69 4.21
C GLN A 291 -19.42 -15.64 5.36
N TYR A 292 -18.74 -15.16 6.38
CA TYR A 292 -18.52 -15.93 7.62
C TYR A 292 -19.85 -16.37 8.21
N GLY A 293 -19.98 -17.67 8.51
CA GLY A 293 -21.26 -18.26 8.94
C GLY A 293 -22.14 -18.83 7.83
N ARG A 294 -21.80 -18.63 6.51
CA ARG A 294 -22.52 -19.24 5.39
C ARG A 294 -21.89 -20.55 4.89
N GLY A 295 -20.81 -20.99 5.48
CA GLY A 295 -20.11 -22.24 5.20
C GLY A 295 -18.60 -22.06 5.05
N GLU A 296 -17.84 -22.89 5.77
CA GLU A 296 -16.37 -22.86 5.76
C GLU A 296 -15.77 -23.23 4.39
N ALA A 297 -16.40 -24.15 3.66
CA ALA A 297 -15.93 -24.57 2.33
C ALA A 297 -15.77 -23.38 1.37
N ARG A 298 -16.72 -22.45 1.40
CA ARG A 298 -16.69 -21.25 0.55
C ARG A 298 -15.55 -20.29 0.90
N LEU A 299 -15.20 -20.17 2.17
CA LEU A 299 -14.06 -19.36 2.61
C LEU A 299 -12.74 -19.95 2.14
N LYS A 300 -12.62 -21.28 2.14
CA LYS A 300 -11.44 -22.01 1.64
C LYS A 300 -11.23 -21.76 0.15
N ASP A 301 -12.28 -21.94 -0.65
CA ASP A 301 -12.23 -21.69 -2.09
C ASP A 301 -11.87 -20.21 -2.39
N MET A 302 -12.49 -19.28 -1.68
CA MET A 302 -12.17 -17.84 -1.82
C MET A 302 -10.71 -17.54 -1.47
N THR A 303 -10.13 -18.24 -0.50
CA THR A 303 -8.72 -18.04 -0.12
C THR A 303 -7.78 -18.52 -1.22
N VAL A 304 -8.03 -19.72 -1.74
CA VAL A 304 -7.20 -20.33 -2.81
C VAL A 304 -7.31 -19.52 -4.10
N ASP A 305 -8.54 -19.20 -4.53
CA ASP A 305 -8.78 -18.39 -5.72
C ASP A 305 -8.21 -16.96 -5.54
N GLY A 306 -8.36 -16.38 -4.35
CA GLY A 306 -7.81 -15.07 -4.01
C GLY A 306 -6.29 -15.03 -4.12
N GLY A 307 -5.59 -16.07 -3.63
CA GLY A 307 -4.14 -16.21 -3.79
C GLY A 307 -3.74 -16.34 -5.26
N ARG A 308 -4.48 -17.14 -6.05
CA ARG A 308 -4.25 -17.32 -7.49
C ARG A 308 -4.46 -16.00 -8.26
N TYR A 309 -5.50 -15.24 -7.97
CA TYR A 309 -5.71 -13.93 -8.59
C TYR A 309 -4.68 -12.89 -8.15
N ALA A 310 -4.28 -12.90 -6.88
CA ALA A 310 -3.20 -12.06 -6.40
C ALA A 310 -1.88 -12.36 -7.15
N LEU A 311 -1.56 -13.63 -7.39
CA LEU A 311 -0.41 -14.04 -8.22
C LEU A 311 -0.56 -13.56 -9.66
N MET A 312 -1.73 -13.73 -10.26
CA MET A 312 -2.00 -13.34 -11.64
C MET A 312 -1.91 -11.82 -11.86
N ILE A 313 -2.20 -11.01 -10.83
CA ILE A 313 -2.09 -9.55 -10.89
C ILE A 313 -0.66 -9.11 -10.56
N SER A 314 -0.05 -9.64 -9.50
CA SER A 314 1.24 -9.18 -8.99
C SER A 314 2.43 -9.62 -9.86
N LEU A 315 2.37 -10.82 -10.43
CA LEU A 315 3.49 -11.38 -11.20
C LEU A 315 3.89 -10.50 -12.39
N PRO A 316 2.97 -10.12 -13.33
CA PRO A 316 3.34 -9.28 -14.46
C PRO A 316 3.83 -7.90 -14.03
N LEU A 317 3.29 -7.35 -12.95
CA LEU A 317 3.68 -6.04 -12.43
C LEU A 317 5.09 -6.07 -11.84
N LEU A 318 5.37 -7.03 -10.95
CA LEU A 318 6.64 -7.09 -10.22
C LEU A 318 7.78 -7.68 -11.07
N VAL A 319 7.51 -8.78 -11.78
CA VAL A 319 8.51 -9.34 -12.72
C VAL A 319 8.74 -8.39 -13.89
N GLY A 320 7.68 -7.78 -14.43
CA GLY A 320 7.79 -6.75 -15.45
C GLY A 320 8.68 -5.58 -14.99
N MET A 321 8.44 -5.06 -13.77
CA MET A 321 9.28 -4.01 -13.17
C MET A 321 10.74 -4.44 -13.01
N ALA A 322 10.99 -5.67 -12.56
CA ALA A 322 12.35 -6.21 -12.46
C ALA A 322 13.05 -6.25 -13.83
N CYS A 323 12.34 -6.70 -14.88
CA CYS A 323 12.90 -6.78 -16.24
C CYS A 323 13.19 -5.39 -16.86
N ILE A 324 12.39 -4.38 -16.56
CA ILE A 324 12.59 -3.00 -17.05
C ILE A 324 13.38 -2.13 -16.07
N SER A 325 13.90 -2.66 -14.97
CA SER A 325 14.58 -1.90 -13.90
C SER A 325 15.69 -0.99 -14.44
N ARG A 326 16.51 -1.49 -15.37
CA ARG A 326 17.61 -0.72 -15.97
C ARG A 326 17.12 0.47 -16.80
N PRO A 327 16.28 0.32 -17.85
CA PRO A 327 15.78 1.46 -18.59
C PRO A 327 14.91 2.37 -17.71
N LEU A 328 14.14 1.84 -16.77
CA LEU A 328 13.33 2.61 -15.85
C LEU A 328 14.17 3.56 -15.00
N VAL A 329 15.21 3.05 -14.33
CA VAL A 329 16.10 3.85 -13.49
C VAL A 329 16.85 4.89 -14.31
N VAL A 330 17.46 4.50 -15.42
CA VAL A 330 18.30 5.40 -16.21
C VAL A 330 17.48 6.51 -16.87
N LEU A 331 16.30 6.19 -17.39
CA LEU A 331 15.45 7.18 -18.07
C LEU A 331 14.67 8.06 -17.10
N MET A 332 14.20 7.52 -15.99
CA MET A 332 13.40 8.31 -15.05
C MET A 332 14.27 9.10 -14.06
N TYR A 333 15.25 8.45 -13.44
CA TYR A 333 16.08 9.08 -12.41
C TYR A 333 17.40 9.65 -12.93
N SER A 334 18.12 9.02 -13.74
CA SER A 334 19.31 9.32 -14.56
C SER A 334 20.34 8.19 -14.49
N ALA A 335 21.37 8.25 -15.36
CA ALA A 335 22.46 7.28 -15.36
C ALA A 335 23.27 7.25 -14.05
N SER A 336 23.26 8.33 -13.28
CA SER A 336 23.96 8.41 -11.98
C SER A 336 23.35 7.53 -10.89
N TYR A 337 22.10 7.03 -11.10
CA TYR A 337 21.39 6.12 -10.19
C TYR A 337 21.56 4.63 -10.55
N ARG A 338 22.49 4.27 -11.43
CA ARG A 338 22.70 2.85 -11.86
C ARG A 338 22.91 1.90 -10.68
N MET A 339 23.53 2.35 -9.60
CA MET A 339 23.73 1.57 -8.38
C MET A 339 22.40 1.10 -7.73
N MET A 340 21.29 1.77 -8.04
CA MET A 340 19.94 1.42 -7.55
C MET A 340 19.30 0.25 -8.33
N ILE A 341 19.81 -0.10 -9.52
CA ILE A 341 19.20 -1.11 -10.40
C ILE A 341 19.12 -2.48 -9.73
N PRO A 342 20.21 -3.03 -9.14
CA PRO A 342 20.14 -4.32 -8.45
C PRO A 342 19.13 -4.31 -7.30
N THR A 343 19.13 -3.24 -6.51
CA THR A 343 18.18 -3.08 -5.37
C THR A 343 16.74 -3.09 -5.86
N LEU A 344 16.42 -2.35 -6.95
CA LEU A 344 15.07 -2.34 -7.52
C LEU A 344 14.65 -3.73 -8.01
N THR A 345 15.55 -4.43 -8.69
CA THR A 345 15.29 -5.79 -9.18
C THR A 345 15.04 -6.76 -8.04
N LEU A 346 15.88 -6.71 -6.99
CA LEU A 346 15.73 -7.57 -5.80
C LEU A 346 14.40 -7.29 -5.08
N ILE A 347 14.10 -6.03 -4.75
CA ILE A 347 12.86 -5.68 -4.05
C ILE A 347 11.64 -6.08 -4.89
N ALA A 348 11.64 -5.85 -6.21
CA ALA A 348 10.52 -6.21 -7.07
C ALA A 348 10.26 -7.73 -7.07
N LEU A 349 11.30 -8.56 -7.19
CA LEU A 349 11.13 -10.02 -7.20
C LEU A 349 10.77 -10.57 -5.82
N LEU A 350 11.41 -10.07 -4.76
CA LEU A 350 11.19 -10.52 -3.39
C LEU A 350 9.87 -10.00 -2.80
N ALA A 351 9.22 -9.02 -3.42
CA ALA A 351 7.90 -8.54 -3.02
C ALA A 351 6.73 -9.41 -3.49
N ILE A 352 6.95 -10.39 -4.37
CA ILE A 352 5.89 -11.30 -4.84
C ILE A 352 5.18 -12.01 -3.68
N PRO A 353 5.87 -12.59 -2.69
CA PRO A 353 5.24 -13.21 -1.53
C PRO A 353 4.33 -12.24 -0.73
N LYS A 354 4.72 -10.98 -0.61
CA LYS A 354 3.92 -9.94 0.06
C LYS A 354 2.56 -9.74 -0.61
N ALA A 355 2.49 -9.81 -1.93
CA ALA A 355 1.21 -9.73 -2.65
C ALA A 355 0.31 -10.94 -2.37
N LEU A 356 0.89 -12.12 -2.16
CA LEU A 356 0.16 -13.39 -1.98
C LEU A 356 -0.37 -13.60 -0.57
N VAL A 357 0.19 -12.93 0.43
CA VAL A 357 -0.12 -13.17 1.84
C VAL A 357 -1.50 -12.68 2.26
N THR A 358 -2.10 -11.75 1.51
CA THR A 358 -3.36 -11.09 1.91
C THR A 358 -4.52 -12.06 2.04
N ALA A 359 -4.70 -12.99 1.09
CA ALA A 359 -5.82 -13.94 1.11
C ALA A 359 -5.80 -14.88 2.34
N PRO A 360 -4.72 -15.60 2.65
CA PRO A 360 -4.68 -16.46 3.83
C PRO A 360 -4.70 -15.65 5.15
N THR A 361 -4.13 -14.44 5.17
CA THR A 361 -4.24 -13.54 6.34
C THR A 361 -5.69 -13.18 6.62
N MET A 362 -6.48 -12.85 5.59
CA MET A 362 -7.91 -12.56 5.74
C MET A 362 -8.69 -13.79 6.23
N LEU A 363 -8.37 -15.01 5.76
CA LEU A 363 -8.96 -16.24 6.28
C LEU A 363 -8.70 -16.39 7.78
N LEU A 364 -7.43 -16.26 8.21
CA LEU A 364 -7.05 -16.41 9.62
C LEU A 364 -7.65 -15.32 10.52
N GLN A 365 -7.78 -14.11 10.02
CA GLN A 365 -8.47 -13.02 10.73
C GLN A 365 -9.97 -13.26 10.84
N THR A 366 -10.59 -13.78 9.78
CA THR A 366 -12.03 -14.09 9.74
C THR A 366 -12.37 -15.26 10.68
N THR A 367 -11.47 -16.25 10.79
CA THR A 367 -11.63 -17.43 11.66
C THR A 367 -11.03 -17.22 13.06
N GLU A 368 -10.75 -15.97 13.46
CA GLU A 368 -10.24 -15.58 14.79
C GLU A 368 -8.90 -16.22 15.18
N ARG A 369 -8.08 -16.65 14.22
CA ARG A 369 -6.75 -17.25 14.44
C ARG A 369 -5.61 -16.22 14.39
N GLN A 370 -5.86 -15.03 14.89
CA GLN A 370 -4.88 -13.91 14.87
C GLN A 370 -3.64 -14.18 15.74
N GLY A 371 -3.76 -15.04 16.75
CA GLY A 371 -2.63 -15.40 17.61
C GLY A 371 -1.44 -15.96 16.84
N PHE A 372 -1.71 -16.79 15.82
CA PHE A 372 -0.65 -17.30 14.93
C PHE A 372 0.00 -16.18 14.12
N LEU A 373 -0.79 -15.25 13.58
CA LEU A 373 -0.25 -14.13 12.80
C LEU A 373 0.69 -13.26 13.63
N ILE A 374 0.35 -13.03 14.90
CA ILE A 374 1.19 -12.26 15.84
C ILE A 374 2.47 -13.03 16.14
N PHE A 375 2.36 -14.30 16.56
CA PHE A 375 3.53 -15.13 16.90
C PHE A 375 4.49 -15.24 15.71
N TRP A 376 3.95 -15.60 14.52
CA TRP A 376 4.77 -15.77 13.33
C TRP A 376 5.37 -14.46 12.82
N GLY A 377 4.63 -13.36 12.96
CA GLY A 377 5.12 -12.02 12.67
C GLY A 377 6.32 -11.64 13.56
N CYS A 378 6.28 -11.97 14.87
CA CYS A 378 7.43 -11.76 15.75
C CYS A 378 8.65 -12.57 15.33
N VAL A 379 8.45 -13.85 14.96
CA VAL A 379 9.56 -14.71 14.48
C VAL A 379 10.17 -14.10 13.21
N CYS A 380 9.35 -13.70 12.24
CA CYS A 380 9.83 -13.08 11.01
C CYS A 380 10.53 -11.73 11.26
N GLY A 381 10.06 -10.92 12.21
CA GLY A 381 10.72 -9.68 12.58
C GLY A 381 12.10 -9.89 13.21
N VAL A 382 12.27 -10.93 14.03
CA VAL A 382 13.60 -11.31 14.57
C VAL A 382 14.53 -11.77 13.44
N VAL A 383 14.01 -12.55 12.48
CA VAL A 383 14.79 -12.98 11.31
C VAL A 383 15.20 -11.79 10.45
N ASP A 384 14.29 -10.84 10.21
CA ASP A 384 14.55 -9.63 9.44
C ASP A 384 15.70 -8.83 10.04
N ILE A 385 15.59 -8.48 11.32
CA ILE A 385 16.61 -7.74 12.05
C ILE A 385 17.96 -8.52 12.05
N GLY A 386 17.92 -9.83 12.25
CA GLY A 386 19.12 -10.67 12.24
C GLY A 386 19.82 -10.68 10.88
N LEU A 387 19.05 -10.81 9.79
CA LEU A 387 19.57 -10.75 8.42
C LEU A 387 20.12 -9.36 8.07
N ASP A 388 19.47 -8.30 8.55
CA ASP A 388 19.95 -6.94 8.39
C ASP A 388 21.35 -6.76 8.98
N PHE A 389 21.57 -7.16 10.22
CA PHE A 389 22.89 -7.09 10.86
C PHE A 389 23.96 -7.88 10.09
N LEU A 390 23.59 -8.99 9.45
CA LEU A 390 24.52 -9.82 8.68
C LEU A 390 24.83 -9.24 7.30
N LEU A 391 23.82 -8.66 6.62
CA LEU A 391 23.91 -8.34 5.19
C LEU A 391 24.12 -6.85 4.92
N VAL A 392 23.56 -5.95 5.73
CA VAL A 392 23.59 -4.51 5.47
C VAL A 392 25.00 -3.94 5.51
N GLY A 393 25.83 -4.35 6.47
CA GLY A 393 27.20 -3.87 6.59
C GLY A 393 28.08 -4.18 5.37
N ARG A 394 27.82 -5.32 4.69
CA ARG A 394 28.60 -5.76 3.54
C ARG A 394 27.99 -5.36 2.19
N HIS A 395 26.66 -5.33 2.09
CA HIS A 395 25.93 -5.20 0.83
C HIS A 395 25.08 -3.92 0.75
N GLY A 396 25.07 -3.08 1.79
CA GLY A 396 24.33 -1.82 1.82
C GLY A 396 22.85 -2.00 1.47
N ALA A 397 22.33 -1.21 0.53
CA ALA A 397 20.95 -1.24 0.06
C ALA A 397 20.50 -2.62 -0.47
N ASN A 398 21.40 -3.37 -1.12
CA ASN A 398 21.07 -4.72 -1.59
C ASN A 398 20.93 -5.70 -0.41
N GLY A 399 21.73 -5.54 0.65
CA GLY A 399 21.64 -6.34 1.88
C GLY A 399 20.30 -6.13 2.56
N ALA A 400 19.87 -4.90 2.74
CA ALA A 400 18.56 -4.53 3.25
C ALA A 400 17.41 -5.11 2.39
N ALA A 401 17.53 -5.03 1.07
CA ALA A 401 16.53 -5.60 0.15
C ALA A 401 16.39 -7.13 0.29
N ILE A 402 17.52 -7.83 0.47
CA ILE A 402 17.52 -9.29 0.66
C ILE A 402 16.96 -9.66 2.04
N ALA A 403 17.35 -8.97 3.11
CA ALA A 403 16.88 -9.21 4.46
C ALA A 403 15.36 -9.05 4.54
N ASN A 404 14.86 -7.88 4.17
CA ASN A 404 13.43 -7.55 4.18
C ASN A 404 12.62 -8.50 3.28
N GLY A 405 13.06 -8.72 2.05
CA GLY A 405 12.37 -9.62 1.13
C GLY A 405 12.35 -11.08 1.58
N THR A 406 13.42 -11.56 2.22
CA THR A 406 13.49 -12.92 2.80
C THR A 406 12.55 -13.05 3.98
N ALA A 407 12.51 -12.07 4.88
CA ALA A 407 11.60 -12.05 6.01
C ALA A 407 10.13 -12.04 5.56
N GLN A 408 9.79 -11.22 4.56
CA GLN A 408 8.45 -11.19 3.95
C GLN A 408 8.10 -12.50 3.26
N GLY A 409 9.07 -13.12 2.57
CA GLY A 409 8.92 -14.45 1.96
C GLY A 409 8.63 -15.54 2.99
N LEU A 410 9.39 -15.53 4.09
CA LEU A 410 9.20 -16.45 5.22
C LEU A 410 7.83 -16.23 5.89
N ALA A 411 7.44 -14.96 6.09
CA ALA A 411 6.14 -14.61 6.65
C ALA A 411 4.99 -15.15 5.78
N ALA A 412 5.04 -14.91 4.47
CA ALA A 412 4.04 -15.40 3.54
C ALA A 412 3.98 -16.93 3.51
N LEU A 413 5.14 -17.60 3.45
CA LEU A 413 5.24 -19.06 3.41
C LEU A 413 4.63 -19.68 4.67
N GLY A 414 4.99 -19.20 5.86
CA GLY A 414 4.45 -19.72 7.11
C GLY A 414 2.94 -19.52 7.26
N ILE A 415 2.42 -18.37 6.84
CA ILE A 415 0.97 -18.10 6.85
C ILE A 415 0.23 -19.02 5.89
N TRP A 416 0.76 -19.27 4.67
CA TRP A 416 0.18 -20.22 3.72
C TRP A 416 0.24 -21.66 4.21
N ILE A 417 1.37 -22.11 4.77
CA ILE A 417 1.52 -23.46 5.33
C ILE A 417 0.55 -23.68 6.49
N TYR A 418 0.42 -22.70 7.38
CA TYR A 418 -0.51 -22.78 8.50
C TYR A 418 -1.97 -22.85 8.03
N ALA A 419 -2.38 -21.96 7.12
CA ALA A 419 -3.73 -21.98 6.55
C ALA A 419 -4.02 -23.29 5.79
N TRP A 420 -3.05 -23.77 5.00
CA TRP A 420 -3.16 -25.05 4.29
C TRP A 420 -3.37 -26.23 5.25
N ARG A 421 -2.57 -26.34 6.31
CA ARG A 421 -2.67 -27.44 7.27
C ARG A 421 -3.93 -27.35 8.13
N ALA A 422 -4.25 -26.16 8.64
CA ALA A 422 -5.37 -25.96 9.56
C ALA A 422 -6.73 -26.11 8.88
N ASP A 423 -6.86 -25.61 7.64
CA ASP A 423 -8.12 -25.57 6.90
C ASP A 423 -8.18 -26.61 5.77
N ARG A 424 -7.11 -27.40 5.56
CA ARG A 424 -6.99 -28.41 4.47
C ARG A 424 -7.33 -27.79 3.11
N LEU A 425 -6.65 -26.70 2.76
CA LEU A 425 -6.87 -25.99 1.50
C LEU A 425 -6.41 -26.83 0.31
N ASP A 426 -7.22 -26.91 -0.74
CA ASP A 426 -6.80 -27.48 -2.03
C ASP A 426 -6.03 -26.44 -2.82
N LEU A 427 -4.71 -26.41 -2.63
CA LEU A 427 -3.81 -25.48 -3.31
C LEU A 427 -3.69 -25.88 -4.78
N LYS A 428 -4.39 -25.24 -5.67
CA LYS A 428 -4.39 -25.47 -7.14
C LYS A 428 -2.99 -25.20 -7.74
N LEU A 429 -1.96 -25.96 -7.32
CA LEU A 429 -0.54 -25.74 -7.64
C LEU A 429 -0.26 -25.77 -9.15
N LEU A 430 -0.93 -26.62 -9.90
CA LEU A 430 -0.80 -26.68 -11.36
C LEU A 430 -1.23 -25.37 -12.02
N ASP A 431 -2.30 -24.74 -11.52
CA ASP A 431 -2.77 -23.47 -12.05
C ASP A 431 -1.80 -22.34 -11.71
N CYS A 432 -1.28 -22.33 -10.48
CA CYS A 432 -0.22 -21.40 -10.09
C CYS A 432 1.03 -21.58 -10.95
N GLY A 433 1.41 -22.84 -11.24
CA GLY A 433 2.52 -23.17 -12.14
C GLY A 433 2.33 -22.61 -13.56
N ARG A 434 1.13 -22.72 -14.12
CA ARG A 434 0.79 -22.13 -15.43
C ARG A 434 0.92 -20.62 -15.43
N ILE A 435 0.49 -19.95 -14.36
CA ILE A 435 0.64 -18.50 -14.20
C ILE A 435 2.13 -18.12 -14.11
N VAL A 436 2.94 -18.87 -13.36
CA VAL A 436 4.39 -18.62 -13.26
C VAL A 436 5.09 -18.82 -14.60
N ILE A 437 4.74 -19.87 -15.37
CA ILE A 437 5.27 -20.09 -16.72
C ILE A 437 4.91 -18.92 -17.63
N SER A 438 3.66 -18.42 -17.56
CA SER A 438 3.22 -17.25 -18.32
C SER A 438 4.07 -16.01 -17.96
N GLY A 439 4.40 -15.83 -16.67
CA GLY A 439 5.28 -14.78 -16.19
C GLY A 439 6.71 -14.90 -16.74
N ALA A 440 7.25 -16.12 -16.83
CA ALA A 440 8.57 -16.37 -17.41
C ALA A 440 8.63 -16.07 -18.91
N ILE A 441 7.58 -16.46 -19.66
CA ILE A 441 7.45 -16.14 -21.10
C ILE A 441 7.40 -14.61 -21.31
N MET A 442 6.56 -13.92 -20.52
CA MET A 442 6.48 -12.46 -20.54
C MET A 442 7.85 -11.82 -20.22
N ALA A 443 8.53 -12.29 -19.17
CA ALA A 443 9.84 -11.77 -18.76
C ALA A 443 10.88 -11.90 -19.88
N ALA A 444 10.96 -13.06 -20.52
CA ALA A 444 11.87 -13.29 -21.65
C ALA A 444 11.58 -12.32 -22.80
N GLY A 445 10.31 -12.10 -23.15
CA GLY A 445 9.92 -11.16 -24.19
C GLY A 445 10.22 -9.70 -23.82
N VAL A 446 9.95 -9.28 -22.58
CA VAL A 446 10.27 -7.93 -22.10
C VAL A 446 11.78 -7.68 -22.12
N ILE A 447 12.58 -8.65 -21.69
CA ILE A 447 14.05 -8.55 -21.75
C ILE A 447 14.53 -8.44 -23.20
N ALA A 448 13.96 -9.20 -24.13
CA ALA A 448 14.27 -9.11 -25.56
C ALA A 448 13.95 -7.70 -26.11
N ILE A 449 12.75 -7.18 -25.83
CA ILE A 449 12.34 -5.83 -26.26
C ILE A 449 13.29 -4.76 -25.72
N THR A 450 13.64 -4.81 -24.43
CA THR A 450 14.54 -3.81 -23.81
C THR A 450 15.95 -3.85 -24.36
N ARG A 451 16.41 -5.00 -24.87
CA ARG A 451 17.71 -5.13 -25.53
C ARG A 451 17.70 -4.60 -26.97
N MET A 452 16.58 -4.80 -27.68
CA MET A 452 16.45 -4.41 -29.10
C MET A 452 16.12 -2.93 -29.28
N ALA A 453 15.36 -2.35 -28.37
CA ALA A 453 14.88 -0.96 -28.46
C ALA A 453 15.35 -0.17 -27.20
N PRO A 454 16.48 0.53 -27.25
CA PRO A 454 16.94 1.36 -26.16
C PRO A 454 16.16 2.70 -26.09
N GLY A 455 16.17 3.34 -24.90
CA GLY A 455 15.59 4.66 -24.71
C GLY A 455 14.09 4.64 -24.31
N TYR A 456 13.44 5.81 -24.40
CA TYR A 456 12.03 5.98 -23.95
C TYR A 456 11.06 5.13 -24.76
N LEU A 457 11.25 5.06 -26.09
CA LEU A 457 10.42 4.23 -26.96
C LEU A 457 10.50 2.76 -26.57
N GLY A 458 11.72 2.26 -26.30
CA GLY A 458 11.94 0.89 -25.84
C GLY A 458 11.28 0.61 -24.50
N LEU A 459 11.30 1.56 -23.57
CA LEU A 459 10.60 1.42 -22.29
C LEU A 459 9.07 1.32 -22.50
N VAL A 460 8.49 2.18 -23.33
CA VAL A 460 7.05 2.14 -23.65
C VAL A 460 6.69 0.83 -24.36
N LEU A 461 7.47 0.40 -25.33
CA LEU A 461 7.27 -0.88 -26.03
C LEU A 461 7.43 -2.07 -25.09
N ALA A 462 8.35 -2.03 -24.11
CA ALA A 462 8.53 -3.08 -23.11
C ALA A 462 7.32 -3.18 -22.16
N VAL A 463 6.74 -2.05 -21.77
CA VAL A 463 5.53 -2.03 -20.91
C VAL A 463 4.30 -2.53 -21.70
N LEU A 464 4.02 -1.98 -22.87
CA LEU A 464 2.86 -2.37 -23.68
C LEU A 464 3.01 -3.79 -24.25
N GLY A 465 4.19 -4.11 -24.78
CA GLY A 465 4.51 -5.44 -25.28
C GLY A 465 4.51 -6.49 -24.16
N GLY A 466 5.00 -6.14 -22.97
CA GLY A 466 4.92 -6.99 -21.78
C GLY A 466 3.47 -7.31 -21.40
N ALA A 467 2.59 -6.30 -21.38
CA ALA A 467 1.17 -6.50 -21.14
C ALA A 467 0.52 -7.40 -22.20
N ALA A 468 0.82 -7.18 -23.48
CA ALA A 468 0.32 -8.03 -24.57
C ALA A 468 0.86 -9.47 -24.44
N LEU A 469 2.17 -9.64 -24.22
CA LEU A 469 2.79 -10.95 -24.01
C LEU A 469 2.21 -11.68 -22.79
N TRP A 470 1.91 -10.96 -21.71
CA TRP A 470 1.23 -11.53 -20.55
C TRP A 470 -0.12 -12.13 -20.92
N LEU A 471 -0.97 -11.39 -21.62
CA LEU A 471 -2.28 -11.86 -22.06
C LEU A 471 -2.16 -13.06 -23.01
N VAL A 472 -1.23 -13.00 -23.98
CA VAL A 472 -0.96 -14.10 -24.92
C VAL A 472 -0.47 -15.34 -24.17
N SER A 473 0.46 -15.18 -23.22
CA SER A 473 1.01 -16.30 -22.46
C SER A 473 -0.02 -16.96 -21.54
N LEU A 474 -0.93 -16.19 -20.90
CA LEU A 474 -2.05 -16.74 -20.14
C LEU A 474 -2.97 -17.60 -21.00
N ARG A 475 -3.21 -17.19 -22.24
CA ARG A 475 -3.98 -17.99 -23.20
C ARG A 475 -3.24 -19.27 -23.59
N LEU A 476 -1.96 -19.20 -23.92
CA LEU A 476 -1.15 -20.35 -24.35
C LEU A 476 -1.01 -21.40 -23.27
N THR A 477 -0.87 -20.97 -22.01
CA THR A 477 -0.76 -21.88 -20.86
C THR A 477 -2.11 -22.38 -20.34
N ALA A 478 -3.23 -21.92 -20.92
CA ALA A 478 -4.58 -22.19 -20.45
C ALA A 478 -4.73 -21.94 -18.91
N ALA A 479 -4.15 -20.83 -18.44
CA ALA A 479 -4.14 -20.48 -17.02
C ALA A 479 -5.52 -20.02 -16.50
N LEU A 480 -6.44 -19.59 -17.39
CA LEU A 480 -7.81 -19.19 -17.07
C LEU A 480 -8.76 -20.38 -17.13
N LYS A 481 -9.57 -20.54 -16.10
CA LYS A 481 -10.63 -21.57 -15.99
C LYS A 481 -11.99 -20.99 -16.41
N ARG A 482 -12.96 -21.88 -16.62
CA ARG A 482 -14.35 -21.50 -16.93
C ARG A 482 -14.95 -20.60 -15.85
N GLU A 483 -14.74 -20.93 -14.60
CA GLU A 483 -15.19 -20.13 -13.45
C GLU A 483 -14.62 -18.70 -13.46
N ASP A 484 -13.37 -18.53 -13.90
CA ASP A 484 -12.73 -17.21 -14.00
C ASP A 484 -13.38 -16.37 -15.10
N VAL A 485 -13.66 -17.01 -16.23
CA VAL A 485 -14.35 -16.38 -17.38
C VAL A 485 -15.71 -15.85 -16.93
N ASP A 486 -16.50 -16.67 -16.25
CA ASP A 486 -17.83 -16.28 -15.76
C ASP A 486 -17.74 -15.12 -14.76
N ARG A 487 -16.77 -15.16 -13.85
CA ARG A 487 -16.51 -14.05 -12.89
C ARG A 487 -16.08 -12.78 -13.59
N PHE A 488 -15.16 -12.85 -14.56
CA PHE A 488 -14.69 -11.67 -15.31
C PHE A 488 -15.79 -11.10 -16.21
N LEU A 489 -16.63 -11.93 -16.81
CA LEU A 489 -17.80 -11.47 -17.57
C LEU A 489 -18.81 -10.76 -16.65
N SER A 490 -19.03 -11.26 -15.44
CA SER A 490 -19.91 -10.62 -14.46
C SER A 490 -19.40 -9.23 -14.03
N ILE A 491 -18.08 -9.06 -13.86
CA ILE A 491 -17.43 -7.77 -13.59
C ILE A 491 -17.60 -6.84 -14.80
N GLY A 492 -17.46 -7.37 -16.02
CA GLY A 492 -17.66 -6.62 -17.26
C GLY A 492 -19.04 -5.98 -17.37
N ASN A 493 -20.08 -6.57 -16.78
CA ASN A 493 -21.42 -6.00 -16.76
C ASN A 493 -21.52 -4.69 -15.93
N GLN A 494 -20.54 -4.42 -15.04
CA GLN A 494 -20.48 -3.19 -14.24
C GLN A 494 -19.71 -2.07 -14.97
N LEU A 495 -19.03 -2.37 -16.07
CA LEU A 495 -18.30 -1.38 -16.87
C LEU A 495 -19.27 -0.46 -17.63
N PRO A 496 -18.82 0.76 -18.01
CA PRO A 496 -19.56 1.64 -18.92
C PRO A 496 -19.98 0.91 -20.20
N ALA A 497 -21.16 1.24 -20.74
CA ALA A 497 -21.74 0.54 -21.90
C ALA A 497 -20.77 0.41 -23.09
N ALA A 498 -19.97 1.45 -23.35
CA ALA A 498 -18.98 1.46 -24.43
C ALA A 498 -17.83 0.44 -24.23
N ALA A 499 -17.45 0.14 -22.99
CA ALA A 499 -16.35 -0.78 -22.69
C ALA A 499 -16.77 -2.26 -22.63
N ARG A 500 -18.06 -2.55 -22.43
CA ARG A 500 -18.57 -3.92 -22.28
C ARG A 500 -18.29 -4.84 -23.47
N PRO A 501 -18.51 -4.43 -24.73
CA PRO A 501 -18.24 -5.32 -25.87
C PRO A 501 -16.74 -5.65 -25.99
N HIS A 502 -15.87 -4.66 -25.79
CA HIS A 502 -14.42 -4.86 -25.84
C HIS A 502 -13.95 -5.82 -24.74
N TRP A 503 -14.50 -5.66 -23.54
CA TRP A 503 -14.21 -6.56 -22.42
C TRP A 503 -14.66 -8.00 -22.70
N ARG A 504 -15.88 -8.21 -23.18
CA ARG A 504 -16.39 -9.54 -23.55
C ARG A 504 -15.53 -10.21 -24.61
N ASN A 505 -15.17 -9.46 -25.67
CA ASN A 505 -14.30 -9.96 -26.72
C ASN A 505 -12.92 -10.35 -26.21
N LEU A 506 -12.34 -9.55 -25.30
CA LEU A 506 -11.06 -9.86 -24.67
C LEU A 506 -11.12 -11.16 -23.84
N ILE A 507 -12.14 -11.31 -23.02
CA ILE A 507 -12.31 -12.51 -22.18
C ILE A 507 -12.57 -13.76 -23.04
N ALA A 508 -13.43 -13.65 -24.07
CA ALA A 508 -13.67 -14.74 -25.02
C ALA A 508 -12.39 -15.14 -25.77
N TRP A 509 -11.56 -14.16 -26.14
CA TRP A 509 -10.27 -14.42 -26.78
C TRP A 509 -9.27 -15.10 -25.83
N LEU A 510 -9.24 -14.72 -24.55
CA LEU A 510 -8.34 -15.30 -23.57
C LEU A 510 -8.64 -16.77 -23.25
N ALA A 511 -9.89 -17.20 -23.34
CA ALA A 511 -10.32 -18.57 -23.00
C ALA A 511 -11.19 -19.20 -24.10
N PRO A 512 -10.68 -19.43 -25.30
CA PRO A 512 -11.47 -19.95 -26.43
C PRO A 512 -12.02 -21.35 -26.21
N SER A 513 -11.32 -22.20 -25.46
CA SER A 513 -11.76 -23.58 -25.12
C SER A 513 -12.97 -23.61 -24.18
N VAL A 514 -13.28 -22.50 -23.53
CA VAL A 514 -14.37 -22.36 -22.55
C VAL A 514 -15.60 -21.69 -23.15
N SER A 515 -15.41 -20.85 -24.18
CA SER A 515 -16.50 -20.15 -24.86
C SER A 515 -17.24 -20.97 -25.94
N ALA A 516 -16.70 -22.12 -26.31
CA ALA A 516 -17.23 -23.01 -27.36
C ALA A 516 -18.09 -24.16 -26.82
N SER A 517 -18.29 -24.27 -25.54
CA SER A 517 -19.17 -25.22 -24.83
C SER A 517 -20.22 -24.50 -23.99
#